data_24d3a157e2ab28c25193d9c7b19627ae
#
_entry.id   24d3a157e2ab28c25193d9c7b19627ae
#
_cell.length_a   1.000
_cell.length_b   1.000
_cell.length_c   1.000
_cell.angle_alpha   90.00
_cell.angle_beta   90.00
_cell.angle_gamma   90.00
#
_symmetry.space_group_name_H-M   'P 1'
#
loop_
_entity.id
_entity.type
_entity.pdbx_description
1 polymer ?
#
loop_
_entity_poly.entity_id
_entity_poly.type
_entity_poly.pdbx_seq_one_letter_code
_entity_poly.pdbx_strand_id
1 'polypeptide(L)'
;MIHQKSILARNRVLSMVMAIGMIIALLVPMVTAMAEDPTAAPASEPITATGQKQVLHMATSADFAPYEYKEGEGFAGIDIEIAQAIAEKLGMELEITDIAFDSVIAGVVTGKYDIGMSGITETPERAQTVNFSEHYANAVQAVIVKEDSDIQSADDFYNLDAEGNPVSVKDGLMVGVQTSTTGDLYISDTVENGGVGEDHRIQYKTGADAVQALSTGKVQAVVIDNEPAKNFVKLYSGLKLLNTPYVEEEYAIAINKNNTELLQRINVAVSQLKADGTIANITNKYINSGDDSVDTSTLAGQFRLNFINGDRWKWIVQGLGRTLLITLFAVLVGILIGIIIAAIRSSYDKNYEELEKKGGLTFGLMKVLNFLSNIYLTVIRGTPVVVQLLIMYFIIFASSKNGVLVAILTFGINSGAYVAEIFRSGIMAIDNGQFEAGRAMGFNYFQTMRYIILPQMIKVVLPTVLNEFISLLKETSIVGYVGIMDLTKAGDNIRGRTLSAFMPLIAVALIYLCLVIILTQVMKALERRMRKNER
;
A
#
# COMPACT_ATOMS: atom_id res chain seq x y z
N MET A 1 37.09 -1.66 28.72
CA MET A 1 36.96 -1.43 27.27
C MET A 1 35.59 -1.84 26.70
N ILE A 2 35.02 -2.98 27.09
CA ILE A 2 33.70 -3.46 26.59
C ILE A 2 32.53 -2.57 27.09
N HIS A 3 32.56 -2.12 28.32
CA HIS A 3 31.51 -1.27 28.92
C HIS A 3 31.43 0.13 28.32
N GLN A 4 32.55 0.70 27.89
CA GLN A 4 32.60 2.01 27.23
C GLN A 4 32.06 1.98 25.79
N LYS A 5 32.21 0.83 25.07
CA LYS A 5 31.63 0.64 23.72
C LYS A 5 30.11 0.49 23.76
N SER A 6 29.56 -0.13 24.83
CA SER A 6 28.11 -0.30 24.99
C SER A 6 27.39 1.05 25.31
N ILE A 7 28.01 1.92 26.10
CA ILE A 7 27.48 3.25 26.42
C ILE A 7 27.51 4.16 25.18
N LEU A 8 28.56 4.10 24.37
CA LEU A 8 28.68 4.83 23.11
C LEU A 8 27.66 4.34 22.05
N ALA A 9 27.39 3.03 22.00
CA ALA A 9 26.35 2.48 21.10
C ALA A 9 24.96 2.92 21.54
N ARG A 10 24.64 2.89 22.84
CA ARG A 10 23.37 3.33 23.41
C ARG A 10 23.11 4.81 23.21
N ASN A 11 24.14 5.66 23.37
CA ASN A 11 24.01 7.09 23.11
C ASN A 11 23.85 7.41 21.62
N ARG A 12 24.43 6.63 20.71
CA ARG A 12 24.21 6.75 19.26
C ARG A 12 22.79 6.37 18.85
N VAL A 13 22.21 5.33 19.42
CA VAL A 13 20.81 4.95 19.16
C VAL A 13 19.85 6.00 19.71
N LEU A 14 20.11 6.53 20.92
CA LEU A 14 19.25 7.57 21.51
C LEU A 14 19.32 8.89 20.74
N SER A 15 20.51 9.29 20.25
CA SER A 15 20.67 10.47 19.40
C SER A 15 20.05 10.27 18.02
N MET A 16 20.02 9.04 17.50
CA MET A 16 19.37 8.70 16.23
C MET A 16 17.84 8.80 16.33
N VAL A 17 17.25 8.31 17.43
CA VAL A 17 15.81 8.43 17.71
C VAL A 17 15.39 9.91 17.91
N MET A 18 16.20 10.69 18.64
CA MET A 18 15.91 12.13 18.82
C MET A 18 16.05 12.94 17.52
N ALA A 19 16.96 12.55 16.63
CA ALA A 19 17.14 13.22 15.35
C ALA A 19 16.03 12.86 14.33
N ILE A 20 15.51 11.64 14.37
CA ILE A 20 14.30 11.26 13.61
C ILE A 20 13.11 12.12 14.06
N GLY A 21 12.92 12.29 15.37
CA GLY A 21 11.91 13.19 15.94
C GLY A 21 12.09 14.65 15.49
N MET A 22 13.33 15.12 15.35
CA MET A 22 13.64 16.47 14.92
C MET A 22 13.44 16.68 13.40
N ILE A 23 13.71 15.68 12.58
CA ILE A 23 13.39 15.69 11.13
C ILE A 23 11.88 15.70 10.92
N ILE A 24 11.14 14.89 11.67
CA ILE A 24 9.67 14.90 11.69
C ILE A 24 9.16 16.28 12.15
N ALA A 25 9.73 16.85 13.20
CA ALA A 25 9.36 18.17 13.71
C ALA A 25 9.69 19.34 12.76
N LEU A 26 10.67 19.18 11.87
CA LEU A 26 11.00 20.17 10.82
C LEU A 26 10.11 20.04 9.58
N LEU A 27 9.56 18.85 9.32
CA LEU A 27 8.62 18.60 8.21
C LEU A 27 7.18 18.99 8.57
N VAL A 28 6.78 18.84 9.84
CA VAL A 28 5.44 19.18 10.34
C VAL A 28 5.06 20.65 10.10
N PRO A 29 5.90 21.68 10.39
CA PRO A 29 5.51 23.08 10.15
C PRO A 29 5.39 23.46 8.67
N MET A 30 6.06 22.73 7.78
CA MET A 30 5.95 22.98 6.33
C MET A 30 4.62 22.43 5.78
N VAL A 31 4.03 21.46 6.47
CA VAL A 31 2.74 20.83 6.16
C VAL A 31 1.58 21.60 6.79
N THR A 32 1.76 22.14 8.01
CA THR A 32 0.74 22.96 8.67
C THR A 32 0.54 24.33 7.99
N ALA A 33 1.53 24.81 7.25
CA ALA A 33 1.39 26.02 6.41
C ALA A 33 0.59 25.79 5.12
N MET A 34 0.30 24.53 4.76
CA MET A 34 -0.53 24.13 3.62
C MET A 34 -1.86 23.46 4.04
N ALA A 35 -2.07 23.22 5.33
CA ALA A 35 -3.33 22.79 5.90
C ALA A 35 -4.00 24.00 6.54
N GLU A 36 -5.22 24.30 6.16
CA GLU A 36 -6.05 25.27 6.86
C GLU A 36 -6.13 24.93 8.35
N ASP A 37 -6.07 25.94 9.17
CA ASP A 37 -6.04 26.08 10.63
C ASP A 37 -6.51 24.85 11.47
N PRO A 38 -5.64 24.17 12.27
CA PRO A 38 -6.00 23.02 13.10
C PRO A 38 -6.53 23.39 14.50
N THR A 39 -7.14 24.54 14.69
CA THR A 39 -7.71 24.93 16.00
C THR A 39 -9.21 24.68 16.12
N ALA A 40 -9.74 23.62 15.51
CA ALA A 40 -11.06 23.10 15.83
C ALA A 40 -10.98 21.62 16.14
N ALA A 41 -10.89 21.29 17.43
CA ALA A 41 -11.42 20.02 17.90
C ALA A 41 -12.89 19.93 17.42
N PRO A 42 -13.38 18.80 16.89
CA PRO A 42 -14.78 18.70 16.50
C PRO A 42 -15.65 18.67 17.77
N ALA A 43 -16.00 19.83 18.26
CA ALA A 43 -17.19 19.99 19.05
C ALA A 43 -18.34 19.88 18.07
N SER A 44 -19.31 19.03 18.39
CA SER A 44 -20.59 18.88 17.73
C SER A 44 -21.18 20.23 17.35
N GLU A 45 -20.96 20.71 16.10
CA GLU A 45 -21.69 21.85 15.58
C GLU A 45 -22.95 21.36 14.86
N PRO A 46 -24.09 21.98 15.13
CA PRO A 46 -25.31 21.74 14.38
C PRO A 46 -25.11 22.28 12.98
N ILE A 47 -25.67 21.59 11.98
CA ILE A 47 -25.79 21.89 10.56
C ILE A 47 -25.41 23.34 10.23
N THR A 48 -24.18 23.54 9.71
CA THR A 48 -23.79 24.85 9.19
C THR A 48 -24.65 25.20 7.97
N ALA A 49 -25.13 26.42 7.92
CA ALA A 49 -26.08 26.98 6.94
C ALA A 49 -25.50 27.11 5.50
N THR A 50 -24.58 26.27 5.07
CA THR A 50 -23.98 26.28 3.73
C THR A 50 -24.39 25.13 2.82
N GLY A 51 -25.34 24.28 3.23
CA GLY A 51 -25.92 23.26 2.33
C GLY A 51 -24.96 22.12 1.90
N GLN A 52 -23.73 22.05 2.36
CA GLN A 52 -22.84 20.91 2.13
C GLN A 52 -23.14 19.78 3.11
N LYS A 53 -23.48 18.59 2.57
CA LYS A 53 -23.65 17.38 3.38
C LYS A 53 -22.27 17.00 3.99
N GLN A 54 -22.29 16.54 5.25
CA GLN A 54 -21.12 15.88 5.84
C GLN A 54 -20.74 14.65 5.00
N VAL A 55 -19.45 14.36 4.89
CA VAL A 55 -18.95 13.19 4.16
C VAL A 55 -18.66 12.07 5.16
N LEU A 56 -19.12 10.86 4.86
CA LEU A 56 -18.76 9.63 5.56
C LEU A 56 -17.65 8.93 4.77
N HIS A 57 -16.44 8.91 5.33
CA HIS A 57 -15.29 8.27 4.68
C HIS A 57 -15.22 6.79 5.05
N MET A 58 -15.37 5.91 4.06
CA MET A 58 -15.35 4.46 4.21
C MET A 58 -14.08 3.87 3.61
N ALA A 59 -13.38 3.01 4.38
CA ALA A 59 -12.35 2.11 3.87
C ALA A 59 -12.94 0.74 3.57
N THR A 60 -12.53 0.15 2.44
CA THR A 60 -12.92 -1.20 2.02
C THR A 60 -11.78 -1.86 1.24
N SER A 61 -11.81 -3.18 1.05
CA SER A 61 -10.93 -3.93 0.16
C SER A 61 -11.75 -4.52 -0.99
N ALA A 62 -11.83 -3.78 -2.09
CA ALA A 62 -12.79 -4.03 -3.17
C ALA A 62 -12.35 -5.17 -4.12
N ASP A 63 -12.05 -6.34 -3.56
CA ASP A 63 -11.70 -7.58 -4.25
C ASP A 63 -12.46 -8.80 -3.70
N PHE A 64 -13.59 -8.57 -2.99
CA PHE A 64 -14.32 -9.58 -2.24
C PHE A 64 -15.80 -9.69 -2.69
N ALA A 65 -16.03 -9.98 -3.99
CA ALA A 65 -17.38 -10.16 -4.52
C ALA A 65 -18.09 -11.37 -3.87
N PRO A 66 -19.39 -11.28 -3.47
CA PRO A 66 -20.35 -10.22 -3.84
C PRO A 66 -20.46 -9.07 -2.85
N TYR A 67 -19.64 -8.99 -1.80
CA TYR A 67 -19.74 -7.98 -0.76
C TYR A 67 -19.24 -6.61 -1.20
N GLU A 68 -18.00 -6.53 -1.69
CA GLU A 68 -17.41 -5.31 -2.22
C GLU A 68 -16.47 -5.61 -3.39
N TYR A 69 -16.64 -4.88 -4.47
CA TYR A 69 -15.80 -5.01 -5.65
C TYR A 69 -15.83 -3.75 -6.51
N LYS A 70 -14.80 -3.61 -7.34
CA LYS A 70 -14.72 -2.51 -8.29
C LYS A 70 -15.65 -2.74 -9.48
N GLU A 71 -16.49 -1.75 -9.81
CA GLU A 71 -17.35 -1.78 -10.98
C GLU A 71 -17.34 -0.43 -11.71
N GLY A 72 -16.95 -0.45 -12.98
CA GLY A 72 -16.74 0.80 -13.73
C GLY A 72 -15.75 1.72 -13.03
N GLU A 73 -16.14 2.98 -12.84
CA GLU A 73 -15.35 3.96 -12.08
C GLU A 73 -15.69 3.95 -10.58
N GLY A 74 -16.73 3.25 -10.18
CA GLY A 74 -17.22 3.17 -8.81
C GLY A 74 -16.98 1.81 -8.15
N PHE A 75 -17.83 1.54 -7.18
CA PHE A 75 -17.87 0.31 -6.41
C PHE A 75 -19.28 -0.27 -6.40
N ALA A 76 -19.39 -1.58 -6.26
CA ALA A 76 -20.64 -2.30 -6.12
C ALA A 76 -20.49 -3.44 -5.12
N GLY A 77 -21.62 -3.99 -4.67
CA GLY A 77 -21.66 -5.11 -3.74
C GLY A 77 -22.56 -4.82 -2.54
N ILE A 78 -22.74 -5.85 -1.72
CA ILE A 78 -23.64 -5.82 -0.56
C ILE A 78 -23.21 -4.73 0.42
N ASP A 79 -21.94 -4.70 0.80
CA ASP A 79 -21.36 -3.75 1.73
C ASP A 79 -21.48 -2.31 1.20
N ILE A 80 -21.23 -2.14 -0.09
CA ILE A 80 -21.29 -0.84 -0.74
C ILE A 80 -22.71 -0.26 -0.71
N GLU A 81 -23.72 -1.06 -1.07
CA GLU A 81 -25.11 -0.58 -1.09
C GLU A 81 -25.67 -0.38 0.33
N ILE A 82 -25.26 -1.22 1.29
CA ILE A 82 -25.64 -1.03 2.71
C ILE A 82 -24.99 0.26 3.25
N ALA A 83 -23.69 0.50 2.98
CA ALA A 83 -23.02 1.73 3.38
C ALA A 83 -23.68 2.97 2.76
N GLN A 84 -24.09 2.89 1.49
CA GLN A 84 -24.82 3.97 0.81
C GLN A 84 -26.18 4.24 1.51
N ALA A 85 -26.93 3.19 1.82
CA ALA A 85 -28.21 3.32 2.52
C ALA A 85 -28.04 3.90 3.94
N ILE A 86 -26.96 3.53 4.63
CA ILE A 86 -26.61 4.11 5.94
C ILE A 86 -26.29 5.60 5.79
N ALA A 87 -25.42 5.97 4.85
CA ALA A 87 -25.04 7.36 4.61
C ALA A 87 -26.27 8.24 4.27
N GLU A 88 -27.20 7.72 3.47
CA GLU A 88 -28.48 8.39 3.16
C GLU A 88 -29.33 8.62 4.42
N LYS A 89 -29.46 7.60 5.29
CA LYS A 89 -30.19 7.74 6.56
C LYS A 89 -29.52 8.73 7.53
N LEU A 90 -28.20 8.84 7.47
CA LEU A 90 -27.44 9.80 8.26
C LEU A 90 -27.44 11.22 7.67
N GLY A 91 -27.93 11.40 6.43
CA GLY A 91 -27.88 12.66 5.69
C GLY A 91 -26.47 13.04 5.21
N MET A 92 -25.56 12.06 5.11
CA MET A 92 -24.16 12.22 4.73
C MET A 92 -23.94 11.82 3.26
N GLU A 93 -22.82 12.24 2.68
CA GLU A 93 -22.31 11.75 1.40
C GLU A 93 -21.28 10.66 1.65
N LEU A 94 -21.36 9.52 0.94
CA LEU A 94 -20.43 8.42 1.09
C LEU A 94 -19.22 8.58 0.17
N GLU A 95 -18.02 8.60 0.72
CA GLU A 95 -16.76 8.54 -0.01
C GLU A 95 -16.05 7.23 0.31
N ILE A 96 -15.79 6.40 -0.73
CA ILE A 96 -15.23 5.07 -0.57
C ILE A 96 -13.78 5.06 -1.04
N THR A 97 -12.89 4.52 -0.21
CA THR A 97 -11.49 4.28 -0.55
C THR A 97 -11.17 2.79 -0.50
N ASP A 98 -10.70 2.26 -1.63
CA ASP A 98 -10.26 0.87 -1.76
C ASP A 98 -8.80 0.74 -1.35
N ILE A 99 -8.53 0.03 -0.24
CA ILE A 99 -7.19 -0.23 0.32
C ILE A 99 -6.99 -1.74 0.51
N ALA A 100 -5.79 -2.15 0.92
CA ALA A 100 -5.55 -3.55 1.29
C ALA A 100 -6.34 -3.91 2.56
N PHE A 101 -6.88 -5.13 2.65
CA PHE A 101 -7.74 -5.57 3.75
C PHE A 101 -7.08 -5.40 5.13
N ASP A 102 -5.79 -5.78 5.24
CA ASP A 102 -4.98 -5.64 6.46
C ASP A 102 -4.81 -4.18 6.94
N SER A 103 -5.07 -3.23 6.06
CA SER A 103 -4.95 -1.79 6.34
C SER A 103 -6.29 -1.11 6.71
N VAL A 104 -7.43 -1.81 6.54
CA VAL A 104 -8.77 -1.22 6.79
C VAL A 104 -8.94 -0.83 8.25
N ILE A 105 -8.74 -1.77 9.17
CA ILE A 105 -8.84 -1.51 10.63
C ILE A 105 -7.85 -0.41 11.05
N ALA A 106 -6.59 -0.48 10.57
CA ALA A 106 -5.57 0.51 10.90
C ALA A 106 -5.96 1.93 10.43
N GLY A 107 -6.59 2.03 9.26
CA GLY A 107 -7.10 3.30 8.73
C GLY A 107 -8.23 3.91 9.58
N VAL A 108 -9.10 3.07 10.14
CA VAL A 108 -10.16 3.49 11.08
C VAL A 108 -9.56 3.90 12.44
N VAL A 109 -8.61 3.12 12.97
CA VAL A 109 -7.92 3.43 14.24
C VAL A 109 -7.22 4.78 14.19
N THR A 110 -6.56 5.11 13.07
CA THR A 110 -5.86 6.41 12.92
C THR A 110 -6.80 7.58 12.64
N GLY A 111 -8.12 7.34 12.47
CA GLY A 111 -9.11 8.36 12.14
C GLY A 111 -9.01 8.88 10.71
N LYS A 112 -8.26 8.20 9.84
CA LYS A 112 -8.19 8.54 8.41
C LYS A 112 -9.50 8.23 7.69
N TYR A 113 -10.20 7.20 8.14
CA TYR A 113 -11.53 6.81 7.70
C TYR A 113 -12.48 6.78 8.91
N ASP A 114 -13.72 7.17 8.68
CA ASP A 114 -14.75 7.16 9.70
C ASP A 114 -15.22 5.75 10.02
N ILE A 115 -15.35 4.92 8.96
CA ILE A 115 -15.78 3.53 9.03
C ILE A 115 -14.91 2.61 8.18
N GLY A 116 -14.84 1.33 8.58
CA GLY A 116 -14.34 0.21 7.79
C GLY A 116 -15.46 -0.79 7.55
N MET A 117 -15.74 -1.10 6.27
CA MET A 117 -16.75 -2.07 5.88
C MET A 117 -16.22 -2.89 4.72
N SER A 118 -15.95 -4.18 4.95
CA SER A 118 -15.26 -5.08 4.03
C SER A 118 -15.42 -6.54 4.46
N GLY A 119 -16.67 -7.01 4.64
CA GLY A 119 -16.93 -8.32 5.21
C GLY A 119 -16.20 -8.54 6.54
N ILE A 120 -16.20 -7.54 7.43
CA ILE A 120 -15.39 -7.59 8.64
C ILE A 120 -16.15 -8.26 9.76
N THR A 121 -15.62 -9.39 10.24
CA THR A 121 -16.10 -10.07 11.45
C THR A 121 -15.56 -9.38 12.70
N GLU A 122 -16.41 -9.16 13.70
CA GLU A 122 -15.98 -8.76 15.02
C GLU A 122 -15.20 -9.90 15.70
N THR A 123 -13.98 -9.60 16.15
CA THR A 123 -13.18 -10.51 16.99
C THR A 123 -12.73 -9.80 18.27
N PRO A 124 -12.44 -10.55 19.36
CA PRO A 124 -11.96 -9.96 20.61
C PRO A 124 -10.72 -9.06 20.43
N GLU A 125 -9.82 -9.44 19.51
CA GLU A 125 -8.59 -8.69 19.22
C GLU A 125 -8.92 -7.38 18.51
N ARG A 126 -9.77 -7.42 17.46
CA ARG A 126 -10.20 -6.23 16.70
C ARG A 126 -11.02 -5.28 17.60
N ALA A 127 -11.89 -5.83 18.45
CA ALA A 127 -12.70 -5.06 19.39
C ALA A 127 -11.88 -4.31 20.47
N GLN A 128 -10.61 -4.66 20.67
CA GLN A 128 -9.70 -3.86 21.51
C GLN A 128 -9.33 -2.52 20.86
N THR A 129 -9.30 -2.44 19.53
CA THR A 129 -8.78 -1.28 18.79
C THR A 129 -9.86 -0.43 18.14
N VAL A 130 -10.98 -1.02 17.72
CA VAL A 130 -12.16 -0.35 17.14
C VAL A 130 -13.43 -0.73 17.87
N ASN A 131 -14.49 0.04 17.68
CA ASN A 131 -15.85 -0.37 18.01
C ASN A 131 -16.49 -1.04 16.80
N PHE A 132 -17.46 -1.90 17.02
CA PHE A 132 -18.27 -2.52 15.98
C PHE A 132 -19.73 -2.10 16.10
N SER A 133 -20.39 -1.98 14.94
CA SER A 133 -21.84 -1.78 14.86
C SER A 133 -22.60 -3.06 15.24
N GLU A 134 -23.94 -2.97 15.28
CA GLU A 134 -24.78 -4.16 15.13
C GLU A 134 -24.42 -4.91 13.84
N HIS A 135 -24.43 -6.26 13.90
CA HIS A 135 -24.14 -7.12 12.75
C HIS A 135 -25.13 -6.85 11.62
N TYR A 136 -24.70 -6.81 10.37
CA TYR A 136 -25.58 -6.58 9.21
C TYR A 136 -25.73 -7.78 8.29
N ALA A 137 -24.82 -8.76 8.36
CA ALA A 137 -24.86 -9.99 7.58
C ALA A 137 -24.31 -11.18 8.36
N ASN A 138 -24.81 -12.38 8.05
CA ASN A 138 -24.22 -13.64 8.50
C ASN A 138 -23.23 -14.12 7.43
N ALA A 139 -22.12 -14.69 7.86
CA ALA A 139 -21.09 -15.25 7.04
C ALA A 139 -20.70 -16.65 7.52
N VAL A 140 -20.03 -17.39 6.66
CA VAL A 140 -19.56 -18.73 6.97
C VAL A 140 -18.19 -18.89 6.34
N GLN A 141 -17.19 -19.26 7.13
CA GLN A 141 -15.91 -19.71 6.59
C GLN A 141 -16.09 -21.10 5.97
N ALA A 142 -15.64 -21.25 4.76
CA ALA A 142 -15.80 -22.45 3.96
C ALA A 142 -14.46 -22.93 3.40
N VAL A 143 -14.40 -24.21 3.04
CA VAL A 143 -13.17 -24.84 2.54
C VAL A 143 -13.33 -25.16 1.05
N ILE A 144 -12.40 -24.64 0.23
CA ILE A 144 -12.27 -25.01 -1.17
C ILE A 144 -11.12 -26.02 -1.30
N VAL A 145 -11.35 -27.10 -2.05
CA VAL A 145 -10.35 -28.12 -2.37
C VAL A 145 -10.40 -28.45 -3.87
N LYS A 146 -9.43 -29.20 -4.38
CA LYS A 146 -9.51 -29.75 -5.73
C LYS A 146 -10.64 -30.77 -5.81
N GLU A 147 -11.26 -30.92 -6.98
CA GLU A 147 -12.37 -31.83 -7.22
C GLU A 147 -11.97 -33.30 -6.95
N ASP A 148 -10.72 -33.65 -7.29
CA ASP A 148 -10.12 -34.97 -7.06
C ASP A 148 -9.48 -35.14 -5.66
N SER A 149 -9.65 -34.18 -4.76
CA SER A 149 -9.11 -34.25 -3.40
C SER A 149 -9.83 -35.28 -2.53
N ASP A 150 -9.06 -35.99 -1.72
CA ASP A 150 -9.57 -36.91 -0.68
C ASP A 150 -10.15 -36.15 0.53
N ILE A 151 -9.94 -34.83 0.64
CA ILE A 151 -10.48 -33.99 1.70
C ILE A 151 -11.98 -33.78 1.42
N GLN A 152 -12.85 -34.23 2.34
CA GLN A 152 -14.30 -34.09 2.26
C GLN A 152 -14.88 -33.18 3.35
N SER A 153 -14.14 -32.97 4.44
CA SER A 153 -14.47 -32.06 5.55
C SER A 153 -13.20 -31.44 6.12
N ALA A 154 -13.32 -30.44 6.99
CA ALA A 154 -12.19 -29.87 7.72
C ALA A 154 -11.54 -30.88 8.68
N ASP A 155 -12.28 -31.88 9.16
CA ASP A 155 -11.75 -32.96 10.00
C ASP A 155 -10.67 -33.78 9.28
N ASP A 156 -10.73 -33.83 7.95
CA ASP A 156 -9.72 -34.49 7.13
C ASP A 156 -8.36 -33.79 7.12
N PHE A 157 -8.25 -32.63 7.73
CA PHE A 157 -6.96 -31.94 7.93
C PHE A 157 -6.09 -32.67 8.96
N TYR A 158 -6.67 -33.50 9.82
CA TYR A 158 -6.03 -34.04 11.02
C TYR A 158 -5.84 -35.54 10.97
N ASN A 159 -4.81 -35.99 11.70
CA ASN A 159 -4.70 -37.35 12.20
C ASN A 159 -5.50 -37.41 13.50
N LEU A 160 -6.34 -38.41 13.63
CA LEU A 160 -7.24 -38.58 14.79
C LEU A 160 -6.71 -39.66 15.74
N ASP A 161 -6.97 -39.52 17.05
CA ASP A 161 -6.76 -40.56 18.04
C ASP A 161 -7.84 -41.67 17.96
N ALA A 162 -7.79 -42.63 18.87
CA ALA A 162 -8.77 -43.71 18.92
C ALA A 162 -10.20 -43.25 19.31
N GLU A 163 -10.29 -42.12 19.96
CA GLU A 163 -11.52 -41.46 20.40
C GLU A 163 -12.07 -40.49 19.33
N GLY A 164 -11.32 -40.26 18.23
CA GLY A 164 -11.72 -39.37 17.15
C GLY A 164 -11.33 -37.90 17.32
N ASN A 165 -10.46 -37.57 18.28
CA ASN A 165 -10.01 -36.20 18.47
C ASN A 165 -8.78 -35.88 17.59
N PRO A 166 -8.65 -34.65 17.06
CA PRO A 166 -7.46 -34.22 16.31
C PRO A 166 -6.20 -34.23 17.21
N VAL A 167 -5.14 -34.88 16.76
CA VAL A 167 -3.85 -34.94 17.48
C VAL A 167 -2.70 -34.27 16.75
N SER A 168 -2.75 -34.23 15.43
CA SER A 168 -1.76 -33.56 14.58
C SER A 168 -2.34 -33.26 13.20
N VAL A 169 -1.75 -32.31 12.49
CA VAL A 169 -2.08 -32.04 11.08
C VAL A 169 -1.51 -33.17 10.20
N LYS A 170 -2.20 -33.54 9.15
CA LYS A 170 -1.72 -34.53 8.16
C LYS A 170 -0.45 -34.03 7.47
N ASP A 171 0.49 -34.94 7.26
CA ASP A 171 1.75 -34.63 6.58
C ASP A 171 1.52 -34.06 5.19
N GLY A 172 2.18 -32.97 4.86
CA GLY A 172 2.12 -32.31 3.57
C GLY A 172 0.86 -31.49 3.33
N LEU A 173 -0.07 -31.40 4.29
CA LEU A 173 -1.21 -30.48 4.19
C LEU A 173 -0.71 -29.03 4.34
N MET A 174 -1.07 -28.19 3.38
CA MET A 174 -0.90 -26.72 3.43
C MET A 174 -2.24 -26.07 3.12
N VAL A 175 -2.65 -25.14 3.97
CA VAL A 175 -3.90 -24.40 3.82
C VAL A 175 -3.61 -22.95 3.43
N GLY A 176 -4.18 -22.51 2.32
CA GLY A 176 -4.08 -21.12 1.84
C GLY A 176 -5.18 -20.24 2.45
N VAL A 177 -4.81 -19.05 2.88
CA VAL A 177 -5.72 -18.04 3.45
C VAL A 177 -5.37 -16.65 2.95
N GLN A 178 -6.33 -15.72 2.99
CA GLN A 178 -6.01 -14.31 2.80
C GLN A 178 -5.51 -13.72 4.12
N THR A 179 -4.40 -12.99 4.08
CA THR A 179 -3.75 -12.37 5.24
C THR A 179 -4.72 -11.49 6.04
N SER A 180 -4.68 -11.63 7.37
CA SER A 180 -5.43 -10.83 8.35
C SER A 180 -6.96 -11.01 8.31
N THR A 181 -7.49 -11.98 7.55
CA THR A 181 -8.90 -12.39 7.63
C THR A 181 -9.15 -13.29 8.83
N THR A 182 -10.41 -13.55 9.15
CA THR A 182 -10.77 -14.53 10.20
C THR A 182 -10.39 -15.95 9.80
N GLY A 183 -10.48 -16.30 8.50
CA GLY A 183 -9.94 -17.56 8.00
C GLY A 183 -8.45 -17.73 8.29
N ASP A 184 -7.67 -16.66 8.17
CA ASP A 184 -6.23 -16.65 8.55
C ASP A 184 -6.03 -16.87 10.05
N LEU A 185 -6.84 -16.20 10.89
CA LEU A 185 -6.78 -16.34 12.35
C LEU A 185 -7.14 -17.76 12.79
N TYR A 186 -8.25 -18.34 12.28
CA TYR A 186 -8.68 -19.69 12.65
C TYR A 186 -7.70 -20.77 12.21
N ILE A 187 -7.17 -20.67 11.00
CA ILE A 187 -6.20 -21.63 10.47
C ILE A 187 -4.86 -21.55 11.19
N SER A 188 -4.46 -20.38 11.71
CA SER A 188 -3.22 -20.21 12.47
C SER A 188 -3.28 -20.78 13.89
N ASP A 189 -4.47 -21.04 14.41
CA ASP A 189 -4.66 -21.55 15.77
C ASP A 189 -4.16 -23.01 15.91
N THR A 190 -4.11 -23.49 17.14
CA THR A 190 -3.65 -24.84 17.46
C THR A 190 -4.64 -25.90 16.96
N VAL A 191 -4.16 -27.13 16.79
CA VAL A 191 -5.00 -28.30 16.43
C VAL A 191 -6.13 -28.50 17.43
N GLU A 192 -5.89 -28.26 18.71
CA GLU A 192 -6.90 -28.36 19.79
C GLU A 192 -8.07 -27.37 19.61
N ASN A 193 -7.80 -26.22 18.98
CA ASN A 193 -8.78 -25.19 18.70
C ASN A 193 -9.34 -25.26 17.27
N GLY A 194 -9.01 -26.31 16.52
CA GLY A 194 -9.47 -26.52 15.13
C GLY A 194 -8.64 -25.84 14.06
N GLY A 195 -7.48 -25.26 14.41
CA GLY A 195 -6.51 -24.70 13.46
C GLY A 195 -5.49 -25.73 13.00
N VAL A 196 -4.65 -25.37 12.04
CA VAL A 196 -3.54 -26.21 11.55
C VAL A 196 -2.18 -25.71 11.99
N GLY A 197 -2.11 -24.58 12.66
CA GLY A 197 -0.90 -23.91 13.08
C GLY A 197 -0.17 -23.18 11.95
N GLU A 198 0.83 -22.37 12.34
CA GLU A 198 1.55 -21.51 11.40
C GLU A 198 2.36 -22.28 10.36
N ASP A 199 2.86 -23.46 10.70
CA ASP A 199 3.70 -24.29 9.81
C ASP A 199 2.92 -24.89 8.64
N HIS A 200 1.59 -25.02 8.75
CA HIS A 200 0.70 -25.57 7.74
C HIS A 200 -0.15 -24.50 7.04
N ARG A 201 0.02 -23.22 7.40
CA ARG A 201 -0.70 -22.07 6.84
C ARG A 201 0.17 -21.33 5.82
N ILE A 202 -0.41 -20.97 4.67
CA ILE A 202 0.21 -20.05 3.70
C ILE A 202 -0.68 -18.85 3.49
N GLN A 203 -0.17 -17.67 3.84
CA GLN A 203 -0.86 -16.40 3.68
C GLN A 203 -0.67 -15.84 2.27
N TYR A 204 -1.76 -15.36 1.69
CA TYR A 204 -1.81 -14.67 0.41
C TYR A 204 -2.41 -13.27 0.57
N LYS A 205 -2.03 -12.35 -0.31
CA LYS A 205 -2.54 -10.97 -0.27
C LYS A 205 -4.04 -10.90 -0.56
N THR A 206 -4.54 -11.76 -1.47
CA THR A 206 -5.96 -11.81 -1.87
C THR A 206 -6.48 -13.25 -1.85
N GLY A 207 -7.80 -13.41 -1.70
CA GLY A 207 -8.45 -14.72 -1.84
C GLY A 207 -8.21 -15.36 -3.21
N ALA A 208 -8.15 -14.56 -4.28
CA ALA A 208 -7.84 -15.03 -5.64
C ALA A 208 -6.43 -15.63 -5.73
N ASP A 209 -5.44 -15.09 -5.02
CA ASP A 209 -4.08 -15.66 -4.97
C ASP A 209 -4.06 -17.01 -4.25
N ALA A 210 -4.82 -17.15 -3.15
CA ALA A 210 -4.94 -18.39 -2.41
C ALA A 210 -5.59 -19.48 -3.29
N VAL A 211 -6.69 -19.18 -3.98
CA VAL A 211 -7.38 -20.11 -4.89
C VAL A 211 -6.51 -20.47 -6.09
N GLN A 212 -5.73 -19.53 -6.63
CA GLN A 212 -4.76 -19.83 -7.68
C GLN A 212 -3.66 -20.78 -7.18
N ALA A 213 -3.22 -20.62 -5.92
CA ALA A 213 -2.25 -21.54 -5.32
C ALA A 213 -2.83 -22.97 -5.16
N LEU A 214 -4.10 -23.08 -4.80
CA LEU A 214 -4.82 -24.36 -4.75
C LEU A 214 -4.91 -25.00 -6.14
N SER A 215 -5.31 -24.25 -7.16
CA SER A 215 -5.46 -24.77 -8.53
C SER A 215 -4.12 -25.31 -9.08
N THR A 216 -3.01 -24.66 -8.71
CA THR A 216 -1.65 -25.08 -9.09
C THR A 216 -1.02 -26.11 -8.16
N GLY A 217 -1.70 -26.51 -7.08
CA GLY A 217 -1.24 -27.54 -6.15
C GLY A 217 -0.18 -27.09 -5.13
N LYS A 218 -0.02 -25.81 -4.93
CA LYS A 218 0.87 -25.26 -3.88
C LYS A 218 0.28 -25.41 -2.49
N VAL A 219 -1.03 -25.41 -2.38
CA VAL A 219 -1.79 -25.71 -1.17
C VAL A 219 -2.83 -26.78 -1.49
N GLN A 220 -3.31 -27.51 -0.48
CA GLN A 220 -4.28 -28.60 -0.61
C GLN A 220 -5.70 -28.13 -0.32
N ALA A 221 -5.85 -27.04 0.43
CA ALA A 221 -7.13 -26.43 0.75
C ALA A 221 -6.99 -24.89 0.80
N VAL A 222 -8.11 -24.20 0.65
CA VAL A 222 -8.23 -22.75 0.90
C VAL A 222 -9.41 -22.53 1.82
N VAL A 223 -9.21 -21.74 2.88
CA VAL A 223 -10.29 -21.28 3.77
C VAL A 223 -10.60 -19.83 3.44
N ILE A 224 -11.86 -19.57 3.12
CA ILE A 224 -12.40 -18.28 2.72
C ILE A 224 -13.91 -18.26 2.93
N ASP A 225 -14.52 -17.09 2.97
CA ASP A 225 -15.97 -16.94 3.10
C ASP A 225 -16.76 -17.65 1.98
N ASN A 226 -17.91 -18.20 2.35
CA ASN A 226 -18.74 -19.06 1.52
C ASN A 226 -19.21 -18.40 0.21
N GLU A 227 -19.63 -17.13 0.24
CA GLU A 227 -20.14 -16.48 -0.98
C GLU A 227 -19.02 -16.19 -2.00
N PRO A 228 -17.86 -15.63 -1.63
CA PRO A 228 -16.68 -15.62 -2.50
C PRO A 228 -16.24 -17.01 -2.95
N ALA A 229 -16.26 -18.02 -2.05
CA ALA A 229 -15.89 -19.39 -2.39
C ALA A 229 -16.75 -19.97 -3.52
N LYS A 230 -18.07 -19.76 -3.46
CA LYS A 230 -19.00 -20.18 -4.54
C LYS A 230 -18.65 -19.55 -5.89
N ASN A 231 -18.25 -18.28 -5.89
CA ASN A 231 -17.84 -17.58 -7.10
C ASN A 231 -16.53 -18.14 -7.65
N PHE A 232 -15.56 -18.45 -6.80
CA PHE A 232 -14.31 -19.09 -7.22
C PHE A 232 -14.53 -20.47 -7.84
N VAL A 233 -15.34 -21.32 -7.21
CA VAL A 233 -15.62 -22.68 -7.72
C VAL A 233 -16.36 -22.65 -9.06
N LYS A 234 -17.22 -21.66 -9.30
CA LYS A 234 -17.86 -21.47 -10.62
C LYS A 234 -16.86 -21.12 -11.72
N LEU A 235 -15.80 -20.39 -11.41
CA LEU A 235 -14.84 -19.87 -12.39
C LEU A 235 -13.60 -20.75 -12.59
N TYR A 236 -13.20 -21.48 -11.55
CA TYR A 236 -12.07 -22.40 -11.60
C TYR A 236 -12.56 -23.84 -11.77
N SER A 237 -12.47 -24.38 -12.98
CA SER A 237 -12.75 -25.80 -13.22
C SER A 237 -11.81 -26.69 -12.41
N GLY A 238 -12.32 -27.79 -11.87
CA GLY A 238 -11.55 -28.75 -11.08
C GLY A 238 -11.39 -28.37 -9.60
N LEU A 239 -12.16 -27.39 -9.11
CA LEU A 239 -12.30 -27.07 -7.69
C LEU A 239 -13.71 -27.39 -7.19
N LYS A 240 -13.84 -27.79 -5.93
CA LYS A 240 -15.10 -27.99 -5.23
C LYS A 240 -15.12 -27.29 -3.89
N LEU A 241 -16.30 -26.81 -3.50
CA LEU A 241 -16.59 -26.30 -2.17
C LEU A 241 -17.03 -27.48 -1.30
N LEU A 242 -16.49 -27.61 -0.09
CA LEU A 242 -16.97 -28.60 0.86
C LEU A 242 -18.34 -28.18 1.41
N ASN A 243 -19.21 -29.17 1.64
CA ASN A 243 -20.57 -28.91 2.10
C ASN A 243 -20.67 -28.57 3.60
N THR A 244 -19.60 -28.84 4.35
CA THR A 244 -19.57 -28.59 5.79
C THR A 244 -19.02 -27.19 6.05
N PRO A 245 -19.72 -26.32 6.79
CA PRO A 245 -19.18 -25.03 7.20
C PRO A 245 -17.97 -25.25 8.11
N TYR A 246 -16.98 -24.37 7.97
CA TYR A 246 -15.81 -24.40 8.86
C TYR A 246 -16.09 -23.60 10.16
N VAL A 247 -16.50 -22.35 10.03
CA VAL A 247 -16.91 -21.48 11.15
C VAL A 247 -18.04 -20.56 10.70
N GLU A 248 -19.05 -20.36 11.55
CA GLU A 248 -20.09 -19.34 11.35
C GLU A 248 -19.67 -18.01 11.94
N GLU A 249 -19.94 -16.91 11.24
CA GLU A 249 -19.52 -15.57 11.57
C GLU A 249 -20.62 -14.53 11.30
N GLU A 250 -20.42 -13.34 11.83
CA GLU A 250 -21.30 -12.20 11.60
C GLU A 250 -20.48 -10.96 11.23
N TYR A 251 -20.88 -10.25 10.17
CA TYR A 251 -20.21 -9.02 9.74
C TYR A 251 -20.75 -7.79 10.42
N ALA A 252 -19.85 -6.91 10.82
CA ALA A 252 -20.14 -5.63 11.44
C ALA A 252 -19.27 -4.50 10.85
N ILE A 253 -19.71 -3.27 11.04
CA ILE A 253 -18.98 -2.08 10.58
C ILE A 253 -18.00 -1.68 11.68
N ALA A 254 -16.73 -1.55 11.32
CA ALA A 254 -15.70 -1.05 12.22
C ALA A 254 -15.74 0.49 12.31
N ILE A 255 -15.72 1.05 13.52
CA ILE A 255 -15.78 2.48 13.79
C ILE A 255 -14.69 2.85 14.81
N ASN A 256 -14.10 4.05 14.68
CA ASN A 256 -13.08 4.51 15.63
C ASN A 256 -13.58 4.49 17.07
N LYS A 257 -12.76 4.00 18.01
CA LYS A 257 -13.09 3.91 19.46
C LYS A 257 -13.61 5.20 20.05
N ASN A 258 -13.11 6.34 19.58
CA ASN A 258 -13.44 7.66 20.13
C ASN A 258 -14.74 8.23 19.51
N ASN A 259 -15.28 7.62 18.44
CA ASN A 259 -16.47 8.14 17.74
C ASN A 259 -17.74 7.36 18.13
N THR A 260 -18.09 7.41 19.41
CA THR A 260 -19.27 6.73 19.96
C THR A 260 -20.60 7.31 19.44
N GLU A 261 -20.63 8.60 19.09
CA GLU A 261 -21.82 9.23 18.50
C GLU A 261 -22.12 8.64 17.12
N LEU A 262 -21.11 8.53 16.25
CA LEU A 262 -21.27 7.91 14.94
C LEU A 262 -21.70 6.45 15.06
N LEU A 263 -21.13 5.70 16.01
CA LEU A 263 -21.53 4.31 16.30
C LEU A 263 -23.02 4.22 16.61
N GLN A 264 -23.54 5.06 17.52
CA GLN A 264 -24.96 5.05 17.88
C GLN A 264 -25.85 5.38 16.67
N ARG A 265 -25.48 6.37 15.89
CA ARG A 265 -26.21 6.75 14.67
C ARG A 265 -26.22 5.64 13.62
N ILE A 266 -25.08 4.96 13.41
CA ILE A 266 -24.97 3.80 12.52
C ILE A 266 -25.83 2.64 13.01
N ASN A 267 -25.82 2.31 14.30
CA ASN A 267 -26.64 1.23 14.87
C ASN A 267 -28.14 1.50 14.66
N VAL A 268 -28.59 2.73 14.89
CA VAL A 268 -29.98 3.12 14.59
C VAL A 268 -30.31 2.93 13.10
N ALA A 269 -29.40 3.32 12.20
CA ALA A 269 -29.59 3.14 10.76
C ALA A 269 -29.62 1.66 10.36
N VAL A 270 -28.69 0.84 10.88
CA VAL A 270 -28.64 -0.62 10.62
C VAL A 270 -29.93 -1.30 11.12
N SER A 271 -30.38 -1.01 12.34
CA SER A 271 -31.63 -1.56 12.89
C SER A 271 -32.84 -1.18 12.02
N GLN A 272 -32.91 0.06 11.53
CA GLN A 272 -33.99 0.50 10.63
C GLN A 272 -33.94 -0.22 9.28
N LEU A 273 -32.74 -0.35 8.67
CA LEU A 273 -32.55 -1.02 7.38
C LEU A 273 -32.80 -2.54 7.46
N LYS A 274 -32.61 -3.14 8.64
CA LYS A 274 -33.03 -4.52 8.91
C LYS A 274 -34.55 -4.61 8.98
N ALA A 275 -35.17 -3.74 9.77
CA ALA A 275 -36.61 -3.76 10.03
C ALA A 275 -37.46 -3.47 8.77
N ASP A 276 -36.99 -2.58 7.87
CA ASP A 276 -37.69 -2.27 6.63
C ASP A 276 -37.36 -3.22 5.46
N GLY A 277 -36.48 -4.21 5.69
CA GLY A 277 -36.10 -5.23 4.73
C GLY A 277 -35.07 -4.78 3.67
N THR A 278 -34.55 -3.56 3.77
CA THR A 278 -33.56 -3.03 2.80
C THR A 278 -32.31 -3.90 2.74
N ILE A 279 -31.73 -4.29 3.89
CA ILE A 279 -30.55 -5.15 3.93
C ILE A 279 -30.84 -6.51 3.28
N ALA A 280 -31.98 -7.13 3.56
CA ALA A 280 -32.36 -8.42 2.97
C ALA A 280 -32.53 -8.30 1.43
N ASN A 281 -33.11 -7.21 0.95
CA ASN A 281 -33.29 -6.96 -0.48
C ASN A 281 -31.95 -6.76 -1.20
N ILE A 282 -31.03 -5.99 -0.60
CA ILE A 282 -29.67 -5.80 -1.12
C ILE A 282 -28.93 -7.14 -1.17
N THR A 283 -28.92 -7.90 -0.09
CA THR A 283 -28.27 -9.22 -0.02
C THR A 283 -28.81 -10.17 -1.09
N ASN A 284 -30.14 -10.28 -1.22
CA ASN A 284 -30.78 -11.11 -2.23
C ASN A 284 -30.46 -10.70 -3.67
N LYS A 285 -30.33 -9.42 -3.93
CA LYS A 285 -29.94 -8.88 -5.24
C LYS A 285 -28.58 -9.43 -5.69
N TYR A 286 -27.60 -9.50 -4.80
CA TYR A 286 -26.24 -9.90 -5.15
C TYR A 286 -26.00 -11.41 -5.08
N ILE A 287 -26.62 -12.11 -4.13
CA ILE A 287 -26.46 -13.57 -3.98
C ILE A 287 -27.20 -14.32 -5.09
N ASN A 288 -28.37 -13.84 -5.51
CA ASN A 288 -29.20 -14.51 -6.51
C ASN A 288 -29.02 -13.99 -7.96
N SER A 289 -28.22 -12.95 -8.19
CA SER A 289 -27.88 -12.51 -9.53
C SER A 289 -26.96 -13.54 -10.20
N GLY A 290 -27.54 -14.36 -11.09
CA GLY A 290 -26.76 -15.22 -11.97
C GLY A 290 -25.92 -14.37 -12.91
N ASP A 291 -24.61 -14.45 -12.81
CA ASP A 291 -23.68 -13.75 -13.70
C ASP A 291 -23.73 -14.41 -15.10
N ASP A 292 -23.73 -13.59 -16.18
CA ASP A 292 -23.67 -14.06 -17.56
C ASP A 292 -22.41 -14.91 -17.75
N SER A 293 -22.61 -16.20 -18.05
CA SER A 293 -21.53 -17.17 -18.24
C SER A 293 -20.70 -16.80 -19.48
N VAL A 294 -19.59 -16.11 -19.26
CA VAL A 294 -18.57 -15.91 -20.32
C VAL A 294 -17.78 -17.21 -20.44
N ASP A 295 -17.68 -17.75 -21.65
CA ASP A 295 -16.81 -18.92 -21.91
C ASP A 295 -15.34 -18.56 -21.61
N THR A 296 -14.85 -19.02 -20.46
CA THR A 296 -13.47 -18.83 -19.99
C THR A 296 -12.52 -19.93 -20.44
N SER A 297 -12.98 -20.91 -21.21
CA SER A 297 -12.19 -22.05 -21.69
C SER A 297 -11.12 -21.61 -22.73
N THR A 298 -11.37 -20.51 -23.45
CA THR A 298 -10.48 -19.98 -24.48
C THR A 298 -9.71 -18.75 -24.03
N LEU A 299 -8.47 -18.57 -24.52
CA LEU A 299 -7.68 -17.35 -24.27
C LEU A 299 -8.41 -16.07 -24.71
N ALA A 300 -9.17 -16.14 -25.81
CA ALA A 300 -9.96 -15.02 -26.30
C ALA A 300 -11.11 -14.68 -25.36
N GLY A 301 -11.80 -15.69 -24.81
CA GLY A 301 -12.84 -15.50 -23.80
C GLY A 301 -12.28 -14.90 -22.50
N GLN A 302 -11.14 -15.42 -22.04
CA GLN A 302 -10.44 -14.87 -20.88
C GLN A 302 -10.00 -13.42 -21.10
N PHE A 303 -9.47 -13.07 -22.30
CA PHE A 303 -9.09 -11.71 -22.64
C PHE A 303 -10.31 -10.78 -22.65
N ARG A 304 -11.42 -11.23 -23.25
CA ARG A 304 -12.67 -10.46 -23.27
C ARG A 304 -13.21 -10.23 -21.86
N LEU A 305 -13.23 -11.28 -21.02
CA LEU A 305 -13.63 -11.18 -19.62
C LEU A 305 -12.78 -10.16 -18.86
N ASN A 306 -11.45 -10.24 -18.98
CA ASN A 306 -10.55 -9.46 -18.14
C ASN A 306 -10.44 -7.99 -18.59
N PHE A 307 -10.56 -7.69 -19.88
CA PHE A 307 -10.23 -6.35 -20.37
C PHE A 307 -11.37 -5.64 -21.11
N ILE A 308 -12.20 -6.39 -21.86
CA ILE A 308 -13.23 -5.77 -22.71
C ILE A 308 -14.53 -5.59 -21.96
N ASN A 309 -15.00 -6.62 -21.26
CA ASN A 309 -16.24 -6.56 -20.50
C ASN A 309 -16.15 -5.50 -19.40
N GLY A 310 -17.16 -4.63 -19.28
CA GLY A 310 -17.16 -3.53 -18.32
C GLY A 310 -16.04 -2.51 -18.54
N ASP A 311 -15.46 -2.45 -19.76
CA ASP A 311 -14.41 -1.48 -20.13
C ASP A 311 -13.17 -1.49 -19.20
N ARG A 312 -12.82 -2.63 -18.61
CA ARG A 312 -11.75 -2.74 -17.59
C ARG A 312 -10.37 -2.36 -18.10
N TRP A 313 -10.13 -2.38 -19.42
CA TRP A 313 -8.91 -1.83 -20.02
C TRP A 313 -8.68 -0.35 -19.63
N LYS A 314 -9.76 0.42 -19.35
CA LYS A 314 -9.66 1.81 -18.90
C LYS A 314 -8.94 1.91 -17.55
N TRP A 315 -9.13 0.94 -16.66
CA TRP A 315 -8.41 0.90 -15.37
C TRP A 315 -6.90 0.78 -15.56
N ILE A 316 -6.47 -0.05 -16.53
CA ILE A 316 -5.06 -0.18 -16.91
C ILE A 316 -4.50 1.16 -17.39
N VAL A 317 -5.23 1.86 -18.27
CA VAL A 317 -4.79 3.18 -18.80
C VAL A 317 -4.73 4.24 -17.69
N GLN A 318 -5.74 4.29 -16.82
CA GLN A 318 -5.78 5.22 -15.69
C GLN A 318 -4.65 4.91 -14.68
N GLY A 319 -4.47 3.63 -14.34
CA GLY A 319 -3.40 3.18 -13.45
C GLY A 319 -2.02 3.52 -13.99
N LEU A 320 -1.79 3.28 -15.30
CA LEU A 320 -0.57 3.65 -16.00
C LEU A 320 -0.31 5.16 -15.92
N GLY A 321 -1.33 5.97 -16.19
CA GLY A 321 -1.22 7.43 -16.10
C GLY A 321 -0.83 7.90 -14.70
N ARG A 322 -1.43 7.32 -13.66
CA ARG A 322 -1.09 7.64 -12.24
C ARG A 322 0.31 7.18 -11.87
N THR A 323 0.74 5.98 -12.29
CA THR A 323 2.10 5.49 -12.09
C THR A 323 3.12 6.48 -12.67
N LEU A 324 2.94 6.90 -13.92
CA LEU A 324 3.83 7.85 -14.60
C LEU A 324 3.83 9.22 -13.91
N LEU A 325 2.66 9.72 -13.50
CA LEU A 325 2.53 10.99 -12.79
C LEU A 325 3.27 10.97 -11.47
N ILE A 326 3.00 9.97 -10.62
CA ILE A 326 3.65 9.83 -9.31
C ILE A 326 5.16 9.75 -9.49
N THR A 327 5.64 8.88 -10.39
CA THR A 327 7.07 8.69 -10.66
C THR A 327 7.74 9.99 -11.10
N LEU A 328 7.13 10.72 -12.05
CA LEU A 328 7.68 11.97 -12.57
C LEU A 328 7.84 13.02 -11.47
N PHE A 329 6.77 13.28 -10.71
CA PHE A 329 6.82 14.30 -9.67
C PHE A 329 7.69 13.86 -8.49
N ALA A 330 7.70 12.58 -8.12
CA ALA A 330 8.57 12.06 -7.08
C ALA A 330 10.06 12.22 -7.43
N VAL A 331 10.46 11.93 -8.68
CA VAL A 331 11.85 12.15 -9.13
C VAL A 331 12.21 13.63 -9.10
N LEU A 332 11.30 14.53 -9.50
CA LEU A 332 11.56 15.98 -9.43
C LEU A 332 11.78 16.45 -8.00
N VAL A 333 10.94 16.00 -7.05
CA VAL A 333 11.14 16.25 -5.62
C VAL A 333 12.46 15.64 -5.14
N GLY A 334 12.75 14.39 -5.55
CA GLY A 334 13.99 13.70 -5.23
C GLY A 334 15.24 14.43 -5.73
N ILE A 335 15.20 14.96 -6.96
CA ILE A 335 16.30 15.76 -7.53
C ILE A 335 16.52 17.03 -6.68
N LEU A 336 15.46 17.74 -6.30
CA LEU A 336 15.57 18.95 -5.47
C LEU A 336 16.22 18.64 -4.11
N ILE A 337 15.72 17.63 -3.40
CA ILE A 337 16.28 17.18 -2.13
C ILE A 337 17.72 16.70 -2.31
N GLY A 338 17.95 15.89 -3.34
CA GLY A 338 19.27 15.32 -3.64
C GLY A 338 20.34 16.37 -3.93
N ILE A 339 20.01 17.42 -4.69
CA ILE A 339 20.93 18.53 -4.94
C ILE A 339 21.31 19.22 -3.63
N ILE A 340 20.34 19.52 -2.77
CA ILE A 340 20.58 20.21 -1.49
C ILE A 340 21.51 19.37 -0.60
N ILE A 341 21.20 18.09 -0.41
CA ILE A 341 21.98 17.17 0.43
C ILE A 341 23.39 16.95 -0.16
N ALA A 342 23.50 16.75 -1.48
CA ALA A 342 24.79 16.59 -2.14
C ALA A 342 25.65 17.85 -2.02
N ALA A 343 25.06 19.04 -2.16
CA ALA A 343 25.77 20.32 -1.98
C ALA A 343 26.31 20.49 -0.56
N ILE A 344 25.52 20.18 0.45
CA ILE A 344 25.94 20.25 1.87
C ILE A 344 27.11 19.30 2.10
N ARG A 345 26.95 18.02 1.72
CA ARG A 345 27.95 16.99 1.98
C ARG A 345 29.25 17.20 1.20
N SER A 346 29.16 17.47 -0.09
CA SER A 346 30.37 17.72 -0.90
C SER A 346 31.09 18.99 -0.51
N SER A 347 30.39 20.03 -0.09
CA SER A 347 31.02 21.25 0.46
C SER A 347 31.72 20.96 1.79
N TYR A 348 31.10 20.15 2.66
CA TYR A 348 31.74 19.74 3.91
C TYR A 348 32.98 18.88 3.65
N ASP A 349 32.87 17.85 2.80
CA ASP A 349 33.97 16.92 2.52
C ASP A 349 35.18 17.63 1.85
N LYS A 350 34.94 18.54 0.88
CA LYS A 350 36.01 19.21 0.14
C LYS A 350 36.63 20.42 0.86
N ASN A 351 35.90 21.07 1.76
CA ASN A 351 36.40 22.27 2.44
C ASN A 351 36.62 22.04 3.94
N TYR A 352 36.64 20.80 4.41
CA TYR A 352 36.73 20.48 5.83
C TYR A 352 37.89 21.19 6.55
N GLU A 353 39.11 21.05 6.02
CA GLU A 353 40.31 21.65 6.61
C GLU A 353 40.28 23.18 6.67
N GLU A 354 39.70 23.81 5.63
CA GLU A 354 39.58 25.28 5.58
C GLU A 354 38.50 25.78 6.55
N LEU A 355 37.38 25.05 6.64
CA LEU A 355 36.27 25.33 7.56
C LEU A 355 36.71 25.14 9.00
N GLU A 356 37.48 24.06 9.29
CA GLU A 356 38.01 23.79 10.61
C GLU A 356 39.00 24.85 11.08
N LYS A 357 39.91 25.28 10.19
CA LYS A 357 40.88 26.38 10.47
C LYS A 357 40.20 27.71 10.72
N LYS A 358 39.12 28.01 10.01
CA LYS A 358 38.34 29.25 10.22
C LYS A 358 37.50 29.21 11.49
N GLY A 359 37.10 28.02 11.92
CA GLY A 359 36.29 27.81 13.11
C GLY A 359 34.95 28.57 13.10
N GLY A 360 34.43 28.84 14.30
CA GLY A 360 33.26 29.69 14.48
C GLY A 360 31.91 29.07 14.06
N LEU A 361 30.89 29.93 13.93
CA LEU A 361 29.51 29.54 13.70
C LEU A 361 29.30 28.76 12.36
N THR A 362 30.04 29.17 11.32
CA THR A 362 29.94 28.56 9.98
C THR A 362 30.37 27.08 9.99
N PHE A 363 31.50 26.78 10.65
CA PHE A 363 31.95 25.39 10.80
C PHE A 363 30.95 24.56 11.62
N GLY A 364 30.47 25.15 12.76
CA GLY A 364 29.46 24.47 13.59
C GLY A 364 28.18 24.15 12.80
N LEU A 365 27.66 25.12 12.04
CA LEU A 365 26.47 24.94 11.20
C LEU A 365 26.68 23.86 10.13
N MET A 366 27.78 23.91 9.39
CA MET A 366 28.09 22.90 8.34
C MET A 366 28.25 21.50 8.94
N LYS A 367 28.83 21.36 10.12
CA LYS A 367 28.94 20.07 10.84
C LYS A 367 27.57 19.52 11.22
N VAL A 368 26.67 20.36 11.72
CA VAL A 368 25.28 19.99 12.05
C VAL A 368 24.52 19.60 10.78
N LEU A 369 24.59 20.38 9.72
CA LEU A 369 23.92 20.08 8.46
C LEU A 369 24.43 18.78 7.84
N ASN A 370 25.74 18.53 7.85
CA ASN A 370 26.31 17.27 7.37
C ASN A 370 25.89 16.08 8.25
N PHE A 371 25.80 16.26 9.56
CA PHE A 371 25.33 15.23 10.49
C PHE A 371 23.86 14.88 10.21
N LEU A 372 22.98 15.86 10.07
CA LEU A 372 21.56 15.67 9.73
C LEU A 372 21.40 15.00 8.35
N SER A 373 22.21 15.41 7.37
CA SER A 373 22.24 14.77 6.04
C SER A 373 22.60 13.28 6.13
N ASN A 374 23.60 12.93 6.96
CA ASN A 374 23.98 11.53 7.16
C ASN A 374 22.87 10.71 7.84
N ILE A 375 22.16 11.30 8.82
CA ILE A 375 21.00 10.65 9.45
C ILE A 375 19.91 10.38 8.42
N TYR A 376 19.54 11.42 7.65
CA TYR A 376 18.55 11.28 6.60
C TYR A 376 18.90 10.13 5.62
N LEU A 377 20.12 10.12 5.10
CA LEU A 377 20.57 9.07 4.17
C LEU A 377 20.54 7.69 4.82
N THR A 378 20.96 7.58 6.07
CA THR A 378 21.00 6.30 6.81
C THR A 378 19.59 5.77 7.06
N VAL A 379 18.66 6.61 7.50
CA VAL A 379 17.29 6.21 7.83
C VAL A 379 16.52 5.86 6.56
N ILE A 380 16.53 6.75 5.57
CA ILE A 380 15.73 6.56 4.35
C ILE A 380 16.20 5.36 3.54
N ARG A 381 17.51 5.17 3.39
CA ARG A 381 18.06 4.02 2.66
C ARG A 381 18.10 2.73 3.49
N GLY A 382 17.97 2.82 4.80
CA GLY A 382 18.00 1.69 5.71
C GLY A 382 16.61 1.13 6.06
N THR A 383 15.53 1.74 5.56
CA THR A 383 14.16 1.29 5.83
C THR A 383 13.42 0.98 4.52
N PRO A 384 12.53 -0.03 4.50
CA PRO A 384 11.74 -0.36 3.31
C PRO A 384 10.80 0.78 2.91
N VAL A 385 10.74 1.08 1.61
CA VAL A 385 9.91 2.19 1.09
C VAL A 385 8.41 1.96 1.34
N VAL A 386 7.94 0.71 1.39
CA VAL A 386 6.54 0.41 1.74
C VAL A 386 6.21 0.85 3.17
N VAL A 387 7.11 0.62 4.12
CA VAL A 387 6.94 1.06 5.51
C VAL A 387 6.93 2.58 5.61
N GLN A 388 7.82 3.25 4.84
CA GLN A 388 7.83 4.71 4.74
C GLN A 388 6.49 5.23 4.21
N LEU A 389 5.94 4.60 3.16
CA LEU A 389 4.65 4.98 2.59
C LEU A 389 3.51 4.85 3.62
N LEU A 390 3.46 3.74 4.35
CA LEU A 390 2.42 3.52 5.37
C LEU A 390 2.52 4.53 6.52
N ILE A 391 3.74 4.82 7.01
CA ILE A 391 3.97 5.84 8.04
C ILE A 391 3.54 7.24 7.55
N MET A 392 3.96 7.61 6.34
CA MET A 392 3.59 8.90 5.76
C MET A 392 2.07 9.01 5.59
N TYR A 393 1.42 7.97 5.10
CA TYR A 393 0.01 8.01 4.77
C TYR A 393 -0.91 7.92 6.00
N PHE A 394 -0.64 7.02 6.94
CA PHE A 394 -1.53 6.77 8.08
C PHE A 394 -1.15 7.54 9.34
N ILE A 395 0.08 8.04 9.47
CA ILE A 395 0.54 8.72 10.68
C ILE A 395 0.83 10.20 10.40
N ILE A 396 1.78 10.50 9.48
CA ILE A 396 2.26 11.88 9.29
C ILE A 396 1.22 12.73 8.55
N PHE A 397 0.62 12.18 7.49
CA PHE A 397 -0.40 12.83 6.67
C PHE A 397 -1.79 12.20 6.87
N ALA A 398 -2.11 11.75 8.09
CA ALA A 398 -3.41 11.12 8.38
C ALA A 398 -4.59 12.03 7.99
N SER A 399 -4.49 13.34 8.21
CA SER A 399 -5.52 14.33 7.84
C SER A 399 -5.57 14.67 6.34
N SER A 400 -4.56 14.26 5.55
CA SER A 400 -4.55 14.58 4.12
C SER A 400 -5.49 13.67 3.33
N LYS A 401 -6.39 14.27 2.56
CA LYS A 401 -7.27 13.56 1.62
C LYS A 401 -6.59 13.24 0.27
N ASN A 402 -5.47 13.89 -0.04
CA ASN A 402 -4.76 13.70 -1.31
C ASN A 402 -3.67 12.62 -1.19
N GLY A 403 -4.05 11.35 -1.33
CA GLY A 403 -3.10 10.23 -1.28
C GLY A 403 -2.01 10.28 -2.35
N VAL A 404 -2.32 10.81 -3.54
CA VAL A 404 -1.33 10.95 -4.64
C VAL A 404 -0.22 11.92 -4.23
N LEU A 405 -0.56 13.04 -3.58
CA LEU A 405 0.44 13.99 -3.06
C LEU A 405 1.31 13.33 -1.99
N VAL A 406 0.72 12.57 -1.07
CA VAL A 406 1.46 11.84 -0.02
C VAL A 406 2.42 10.84 -0.66
N ALA A 407 1.99 10.09 -1.68
CA ALA A 407 2.85 9.17 -2.41
C ALA A 407 4.01 9.90 -3.10
N ILE A 408 3.74 11.01 -3.81
CA ILE A 408 4.78 11.83 -4.46
C ILE A 408 5.83 12.31 -3.45
N LEU A 409 5.40 12.79 -2.28
CA LEU A 409 6.31 13.23 -1.22
C LEU A 409 7.11 12.07 -0.65
N THR A 410 6.47 10.93 -0.38
CA THR A 410 7.14 9.74 0.16
C THR A 410 8.23 9.24 -0.78
N PHE A 411 7.88 8.98 -2.03
CA PHE A 411 8.83 8.51 -3.03
C PHE A 411 9.87 9.58 -3.39
N GLY A 412 9.49 10.85 -3.36
CA GLY A 412 10.41 11.96 -3.56
C GLY A 412 11.46 12.07 -2.44
N ILE A 413 11.06 11.90 -1.19
CA ILE A 413 11.97 11.82 -0.04
C ILE A 413 12.86 10.58 -0.16
N ASN A 414 12.30 9.44 -0.54
CA ASN A 414 13.07 8.21 -0.72
C ASN A 414 14.11 8.36 -1.85
N SER A 415 13.69 8.73 -3.05
CA SER A 415 14.56 8.95 -4.20
C SER A 415 15.59 10.05 -3.96
N GLY A 416 15.26 11.08 -3.18
CA GLY A 416 16.18 12.15 -2.79
C GLY A 416 17.44 11.64 -2.10
N ALA A 417 17.35 10.57 -1.33
CA ALA A 417 18.51 9.95 -0.68
C ALA A 417 19.43 9.26 -1.69
N TYR A 418 18.87 8.59 -2.70
CA TYR A 418 19.67 7.98 -3.78
C TYR A 418 20.27 9.03 -4.70
N VAL A 419 19.48 10.02 -5.10
CA VAL A 419 19.93 11.13 -5.94
C VAL A 419 21.03 11.94 -5.26
N ALA A 420 20.96 12.15 -3.94
CA ALA A 420 22.02 12.83 -3.19
C ALA A 420 23.37 12.13 -3.32
N GLU A 421 23.41 10.81 -3.23
CA GLU A 421 24.63 10.02 -3.42
C GLU A 421 25.09 10.04 -4.89
N ILE A 422 24.15 9.99 -5.85
CA ILE A 422 24.47 10.11 -7.27
C ILE A 422 25.15 11.44 -7.56
N PHE A 423 24.58 12.56 -7.10
CA PHE A 423 25.17 13.88 -7.30
C PHE A 423 26.49 14.04 -6.55
N ARG A 424 26.59 13.59 -5.30
CA ARG A 424 27.82 13.61 -4.52
C ARG A 424 28.94 12.83 -5.24
N SER A 425 28.65 11.62 -5.68
CA SER A 425 29.59 10.78 -6.43
C SER A 425 30.01 11.44 -7.75
N GLY A 426 29.08 12.10 -8.46
CA GLY A 426 29.37 12.85 -9.65
C GLY A 426 30.31 14.04 -9.42
N ILE A 427 30.11 14.82 -8.33
CA ILE A 427 31.01 15.92 -7.96
C ILE A 427 32.41 15.38 -7.58
N MET A 428 32.45 14.27 -6.85
CA MET A 428 33.71 13.65 -6.41
C MET A 428 34.49 12.98 -7.57
N ALA A 429 33.81 12.60 -8.63
CA ALA A 429 34.43 12.01 -9.83
C ALA A 429 35.16 13.03 -10.73
N ILE A 430 34.90 14.34 -10.53
CA ILE A 430 35.61 15.39 -11.28
C ILE A 430 37.01 15.58 -10.70
N ASP A 431 38.00 15.59 -11.59
CA ASP A 431 39.41 15.76 -11.25
C ASP A 431 39.64 17.03 -10.42
N ASN A 432 40.43 16.91 -9.34
CA ASN A 432 40.72 18.02 -8.44
C ASN A 432 41.45 19.17 -9.15
N GLY A 433 42.21 18.88 -10.21
CA GLY A 433 42.85 19.90 -11.07
C GLY A 433 41.86 20.89 -11.68
N GLN A 434 40.59 20.49 -11.88
CA GLN A 434 39.55 21.41 -12.36
C GLN A 434 39.18 22.46 -11.28
N PHE A 435 39.20 22.08 -10.02
CA PHE A 435 39.01 23.01 -8.91
C PHE A 435 40.21 23.93 -8.74
N GLU A 436 41.43 23.42 -8.93
CA GLU A 436 42.67 24.20 -8.88
C GLU A 436 42.78 25.21 -10.05
N ALA A 437 42.42 24.77 -11.23
CA ALA A 437 42.34 25.62 -12.43
C ALA A 437 41.35 26.77 -12.24
N GLY A 438 40.16 26.49 -11.65
CA GLY A 438 39.20 27.53 -11.33
C GLY A 438 39.74 28.55 -10.36
N ARG A 439 40.45 28.12 -9.30
CA ARG A 439 41.11 29.03 -8.35
C ARG A 439 42.24 29.86 -9.01
N ALA A 440 43.02 29.23 -9.85
CA ALA A 440 44.08 29.90 -10.62
C ALA A 440 43.55 31.00 -11.55
N MET A 441 42.32 30.85 -12.06
CA MET A 441 41.62 31.87 -12.84
C MET A 441 40.93 32.94 -11.98
N GLY A 442 41.06 32.86 -10.64
CA GLY A 442 40.47 33.85 -9.72
C GLY A 442 39.00 33.58 -9.39
N PHE A 443 38.44 32.42 -9.77
CA PHE A 443 37.08 32.06 -9.42
C PHE A 443 36.97 31.66 -7.95
N ASN A 444 35.92 32.14 -7.29
CA ASN A 444 35.55 31.61 -5.99
C ASN A 444 34.93 30.22 -6.12
N TYR A 445 34.72 29.51 -5.00
CA TYR A 445 34.18 28.15 -4.98
C TYR A 445 32.84 28.02 -5.76
N PHE A 446 31.93 29.01 -5.56
CA PHE A 446 30.62 28.97 -6.24
C PHE A 446 30.74 29.17 -7.75
N GLN A 447 31.63 30.07 -8.19
CA GLN A 447 31.91 30.31 -9.61
C GLN A 447 32.58 29.08 -10.25
N THR A 448 33.55 28.47 -9.58
CA THR A 448 34.19 27.22 -10.04
C THR A 448 33.16 26.10 -10.17
N MET A 449 32.30 25.93 -9.15
CA MET A 449 31.24 24.94 -9.18
C MET A 449 30.28 25.17 -10.36
N ARG A 450 29.79 26.41 -10.54
CA ARG A 450 28.79 26.75 -11.56
C ARG A 450 29.32 26.65 -12.99
N TYR A 451 30.53 27.15 -13.25
CA TYR A 451 31.03 27.32 -14.60
C TYR A 451 31.93 26.17 -15.07
N ILE A 452 32.57 25.44 -14.16
CA ILE A 452 33.52 24.38 -14.51
C ILE A 452 33.00 23.00 -14.12
N ILE A 453 32.63 22.82 -12.83
CA ILE A 453 32.34 21.49 -12.28
C ILE A 453 30.93 21.01 -12.68
N LEU A 454 29.92 21.84 -12.46
CA LEU A 454 28.52 21.47 -12.68
C LEU A 454 28.24 21.02 -14.13
N PRO A 455 28.73 21.71 -15.19
CA PRO A 455 28.51 21.26 -16.57
C PRO A 455 29.15 19.90 -16.88
N GLN A 456 30.30 19.59 -16.28
CA GLN A 456 30.96 18.30 -16.41
C GLN A 456 30.22 17.22 -15.62
N MET A 457 29.88 17.52 -14.36
CA MET A 457 29.19 16.61 -13.46
C MET A 457 27.82 16.18 -14.01
N ILE A 458 27.02 17.11 -14.58
CA ILE A 458 25.71 16.79 -15.15
C ILE A 458 25.81 15.67 -16.19
N LYS A 459 26.81 15.68 -17.05
CA LYS A 459 27.01 14.65 -18.06
C LYS A 459 27.28 13.27 -17.46
N VAL A 460 28.01 13.22 -16.34
CA VAL A 460 28.31 11.98 -15.61
C VAL A 460 27.09 11.44 -14.85
N VAL A 461 26.32 12.34 -14.24
CA VAL A 461 25.21 11.96 -13.34
C VAL A 461 23.92 11.67 -14.09
N LEU A 462 23.67 12.35 -15.22
CA LEU A 462 22.38 12.26 -15.92
C LEU A 462 21.95 10.83 -16.28
N PRO A 463 22.84 9.95 -16.80
CA PRO A 463 22.47 8.56 -17.05
C PRO A 463 22.00 7.83 -15.79
N THR A 464 22.66 8.08 -14.66
CA THR A 464 22.32 7.44 -13.37
C THR A 464 21.02 7.97 -12.81
N VAL A 465 20.73 9.27 -12.95
CA VAL A 465 19.43 9.87 -12.54
C VAL A 465 18.29 9.33 -13.41
N LEU A 466 18.51 9.17 -14.70
CA LEU A 466 17.52 8.54 -15.60
C LEU A 466 17.28 7.07 -15.24
N ASN A 467 18.31 6.36 -14.80
CA ASN A 467 18.16 5.00 -14.29
C ASN A 467 17.39 4.95 -12.96
N GLU A 468 17.58 5.94 -12.09
CA GLU A 468 16.79 6.12 -10.87
C GLU A 468 15.31 6.32 -11.19
N PHE A 469 14.97 7.10 -12.22
CA PHE A 469 13.59 7.23 -12.70
C PHE A 469 12.97 5.87 -13.07
N ILE A 470 13.72 5.01 -13.79
CA ILE A 470 13.27 3.66 -14.16
C ILE A 470 13.08 2.77 -12.93
N SER A 471 13.96 2.89 -11.93
CA SER A 471 13.83 2.15 -10.65
C SER A 471 12.61 2.59 -9.88
N LEU A 472 12.42 3.90 -9.73
CA LEU A 472 11.30 4.47 -9.00
C LEU A 472 9.95 4.14 -9.66
N LEU A 473 9.88 4.07 -10.99
CA LEU A 473 8.69 3.64 -11.73
C LEU A 473 8.20 2.24 -11.29
N LYS A 474 9.11 1.34 -10.96
CA LYS A 474 8.77 0.00 -10.45
C LYS A 474 8.41 0.03 -8.96
N GLU A 475 9.11 0.87 -8.19
CA GLU A 475 8.88 1.01 -6.75
C GLU A 475 7.51 1.63 -6.44
N THR A 476 7.00 2.51 -7.31
CA THR A 476 5.65 3.08 -7.16
C THR A 476 4.53 2.05 -7.24
N SER A 477 4.80 0.81 -7.67
CA SER A 477 3.82 -0.30 -7.70
C SER A 477 3.21 -0.67 -6.35
N ILE A 478 3.76 -0.17 -5.24
CA ILE A 478 3.24 -0.41 -3.89
C ILE A 478 2.18 0.61 -3.43
N VAL A 479 1.88 1.66 -4.20
CA VAL A 479 0.88 2.67 -3.79
C VAL A 479 -0.53 2.12 -3.64
N GLY A 480 -0.80 0.96 -4.23
CA GLY A 480 -2.05 0.22 -4.04
C GLY A 480 -2.36 -0.13 -2.58
N TYR A 481 -1.34 -0.24 -1.70
CA TYR A 481 -1.52 -0.46 -0.26
C TYR A 481 -2.27 0.69 0.44
N VAL A 482 -2.18 1.89 -0.09
CA VAL A 482 -2.83 3.10 0.44
C VAL A 482 -3.99 3.58 -0.46
N GLY A 483 -4.57 2.68 -1.25
CA GLY A 483 -5.78 2.96 -2.04
C GLY A 483 -5.57 3.78 -3.31
N ILE A 484 -4.33 3.97 -3.75
CA ILE A 484 -4.06 4.68 -5.00
C ILE A 484 -4.06 3.68 -6.14
N MET A 485 -4.94 3.88 -7.12
CA MET A 485 -5.03 3.03 -8.30
C MET A 485 -3.88 3.34 -9.27
N ASP A 486 -2.74 2.68 -9.07
CA ASP A 486 -1.64 2.59 -10.03
C ASP A 486 -1.86 1.44 -11.03
N LEU A 487 -0.88 1.17 -11.88
CA LEU A 487 -0.96 0.09 -12.86
C LEU A 487 -1.08 -1.29 -12.20
N THR A 488 -0.43 -1.52 -11.07
CA THR A 488 -0.49 -2.81 -10.34
C THR A 488 -1.86 -2.99 -9.68
N LYS A 489 -2.35 -1.96 -8.96
CA LYS A 489 -3.69 -2.00 -8.35
C LYS A 489 -4.81 -2.10 -9.39
N ALA A 490 -4.62 -1.52 -10.58
CA ALA A 490 -5.56 -1.72 -11.70
C ALA A 490 -5.64 -3.19 -12.11
N GLY A 491 -4.51 -3.89 -12.19
CA GLY A 491 -4.46 -5.33 -12.40
C GLY A 491 -5.12 -6.11 -11.26
N ASP A 492 -4.87 -5.75 -10.01
CA ASP A 492 -5.49 -6.36 -8.83
C ASP A 492 -7.01 -6.16 -8.82
N ASN A 493 -7.52 -4.96 -9.17
CA ASN A 493 -8.96 -4.71 -9.28
C ASN A 493 -9.62 -5.56 -10.39
N ILE A 494 -8.94 -5.76 -11.53
CA ILE A 494 -9.43 -6.67 -12.57
C ILE A 494 -9.48 -8.10 -12.02
N ARG A 495 -8.44 -8.54 -11.33
CA ARG A 495 -8.37 -9.88 -10.72
C ARG A 495 -9.49 -10.11 -9.69
N GLY A 496 -9.70 -9.14 -8.80
CA GLY A 496 -10.78 -9.20 -7.81
C GLY A 496 -12.16 -9.28 -8.47
N ARG A 497 -12.40 -8.50 -9.53
CA ARG A 497 -13.69 -8.51 -10.24
C ARG A 497 -13.92 -9.73 -11.11
N THR A 498 -12.88 -10.23 -11.77
CA THR A 498 -12.99 -11.38 -12.71
C THR A 498 -12.59 -12.70 -12.09
N LEU A 499 -12.06 -12.67 -10.88
CA LEU A 499 -11.46 -13.79 -10.16
C LEU A 499 -10.38 -14.53 -10.99
N SER A 500 -9.82 -13.86 -12.01
CA SER A 500 -8.81 -14.37 -12.95
C SER A 500 -7.43 -13.86 -12.56
N ALA A 501 -6.63 -14.66 -11.86
CA ALA A 501 -5.33 -14.23 -11.34
C ALA A 501 -4.26 -14.05 -12.42
N PHE A 502 -4.22 -14.91 -13.43
CA PHE A 502 -3.06 -15.03 -14.32
C PHE A 502 -2.99 -13.93 -15.39
N MET A 503 -4.07 -13.74 -16.17
CA MET A 503 -4.02 -12.87 -17.35
C MET A 503 -3.81 -11.38 -17.02
N PRO A 504 -4.46 -10.78 -15.99
CA PRO A 504 -4.20 -9.40 -15.60
C PRO A 504 -2.76 -9.17 -15.10
N LEU A 505 -2.18 -10.12 -14.34
CA LEU A 505 -0.80 -10.01 -13.86
C LEU A 505 0.20 -10.03 -15.02
N ILE A 506 0.02 -10.92 -15.98
CA ILE A 506 0.88 -10.98 -17.17
C ILE A 506 0.76 -9.68 -17.99
N ALA A 507 -0.45 -9.13 -18.15
CA ALA A 507 -0.65 -7.88 -18.85
C ALA A 507 0.07 -6.71 -18.15
N VAL A 508 -0.06 -6.58 -16.84
CA VAL A 508 0.65 -5.58 -16.04
C VAL A 508 2.17 -5.74 -16.19
N ALA A 509 2.69 -6.97 -16.06
CA ALA A 509 4.12 -7.25 -16.21
C ALA A 509 4.64 -6.87 -17.59
N LEU A 510 3.89 -7.20 -18.67
CA LEU A 510 4.26 -6.84 -20.04
C LEU A 510 4.24 -5.33 -20.27
N ILE A 511 3.28 -4.60 -19.69
CA ILE A 511 3.21 -3.14 -19.78
C ILE A 511 4.43 -2.51 -19.10
N TYR A 512 4.76 -2.94 -17.85
CA TYR A 512 5.98 -2.47 -17.18
C TYR A 512 7.23 -2.78 -18.00
N LEU A 513 7.36 -3.98 -18.55
CA LEU A 513 8.48 -4.37 -19.39
C LEU A 513 8.62 -3.46 -20.63
N CYS A 514 7.52 -3.23 -21.35
CA CYS A 514 7.49 -2.33 -22.50
C CYS A 514 7.93 -0.91 -22.12
N LEU A 515 7.42 -0.37 -21.01
CA LEU A 515 7.81 0.94 -20.51
C LEU A 515 9.30 1.02 -20.21
N VAL A 516 9.83 0.05 -19.47
CA VAL A 516 11.26 0.00 -19.12
C VAL A 516 12.12 -0.10 -20.37
N ILE A 517 11.75 -0.90 -21.36
CA ILE A 517 12.46 -1.01 -22.64
C ILE A 517 12.46 0.35 -23.37
N ILE A 518 11.30 1.00 -23.50
CA ILE A 518 11.17 2.30 -24.17
C ILE A 518 12.03 3.35 -23.45
N LEU A 519 11.91 3.48 -22.13
CA LEU A 519 12.67 4.44 -21.34
C LEU A 519 14.17 4.19 -21.42
N THR A 520 14.60 2.92 -21.38
CA THR A 520 16.01 2.54 -21.53
C THR A 520 16.56 2.92 -22.91
N GLN A 521 15.76 2.76 -23.97
CA GLN A 521 16.19 3.16 -25.32
C GLN A 521 16.30 4.70 -25.45
N VAL A 522 15.33 5.44 -24.89
CA VAL A 522 15.37 6.91 -24.82
C VAL A 522 16.63 7.37 -24.05
N MET A 523 16.91 6.76 -22.91
CA MET A 523 18.11 7.04 -22.13
C MET A 523 19.40 6.83 -22.94
N LYS A 524 19.54 5.67 -23.60
CA LYS A 524 20.70 5.37 -24.44
C LYS A 524 20.85 6.35 -25.62
N ALA A 525 19.74 6.82 -26.19
CA ALA A 525 19.75 7.83 -27.25
C ALA A 525 20.24 9.20 -26.76
N LEU A 526 19.77 9.62 -25.54
CA LEU A 526 20.24 10.85 -24.88
C LEU A 526 21.75 10.77 -24.57
N GLU A 527 22.18 9.67 -23.96
CA GLU A 527 23.60 9.45 -23.64
C GLU A 527 24.51 9.53 -24.91
N ARG A 528 24.09 8.89 -26.02
CA ARG A 528 24.82 8.98 -27.28
C ARG A 528 24.91 10.40 -27.83
N ARG A 529 23.86 11.21 -27.69
CA ARG A 529 23.87 12.63 -28.10
C ARG A 529 24.85 13.45 -27.27
N MET A 530 24.89 13.24 -25.96
CA MET A 530 25.82 13.95 -25.08
C MET A 530 27.30 13.64 -25.38
N ARG A 531 27.61 12.35 -25.63
CA ARG A 531 28.98 11.92 -25.97
C ARG A 531 29.44 12.39 -27.37
N LYS A 532 28.53 12.61 -28.32
CA LYS A 532 28.90 13.16 -29.65
C LYS A 532 29.36 14.61 -29.58
N ASN A 533 28.96 15.37 -28.60
CA ASN A 533 29.38 16.77 -28.42
C ASN A 533 30.74 16.90 -27.71
N GLU A 534 31.43 15.80 -27.42
CA GLU A 534 32.77 15.76 -26.80
C GLU A 534 33.90 15.51 -27.81
N ARG A 535 33.55 15.23 -29.08
CA ARG A 535 34.48 15.15 -30.21
C ARG A 535 34.37 16.43 -31.04
#